data_36da0103c907c1721c9ddc47b184da1b
#
_entry.id   36da0103c907c1721c9ddc47b184da1b
#
_cell.length_a   1.000
_cell.length_b   1.000
_cell.length_c   1.000
_cell.angle_alpha   90.00
_cell.angle_beta   90.00
_cell.angle_gamma   90.00
#
_symmetry.space_group_name_H-M   'P 1'
#
loop_
_entity.id
_entity.type
_entity.pdbx_description
1 polymer ?
#
loop_
_entity_poly.entity_id
_entity_poly.type
_entity_poly.pdbx_seq_one_letter_code
_entity_poly.pdbx_strand_id
1 'polypeptide(L)'
;MIMDGKNQIQTIIGKATSFRGTIGSTENIQIDGKHQGELVTKGNLYVSETGEVEGKAQADNLLLAGVFHGEAKVNGKLEIITTGKFQGEAEMSIFVVEEGARFQGDCRQNKK
;
A
#
# COMPACT_ATOMS: atom_id res chain seq x y z
N MET A 1 -1.97 11.36 17.16
CA MET A 1 -2.79 10.27 16.71
C MET A 1 -3.92 9.98 17.65
N ILE A 2 -5.09 9.82 17.11
CA ILE A 2 -6.28 9.64 17.92
C ILE A 2 -6.67 8.20 17.97
N MET A 3 -6.97 7.74 19.16
CA MET A 3 -7.34 6.37 19.35
C MET A 3 -8.76 6.32 19.82
N ASP A 4 -9.58 5.69 19.05
CA ASP A 4 -10.92 5.46 19.43
C ASP A 4 -11.10 3.98 19.66
N GLY A 5 -11.43 3.57 20.83
CA GLY A 5 -11.47 2.17 21.14
C GLY A 5 -12.50 1.37 20.41
N LYS A 6 -13.51 2.01 19.85
CA LYS A 6 -14.52 1.30 19.14
C LYS A 6 -14.30 1.21 17.69
N ASN A 7 -13.59 2.15 17.11
CA ASN A 7 -13.44 2.20 15.69
C ASN A 7 -12.12 1.65 15.30
N GLN A 8 -11.98 1.42 14.03
CA GLN A 8 -10.72 1.02 13.49
C GLN A 8 -9.73 2.13 13.66
N ILE A 9 -8.58 1.76 14.13
CA ILE A 9 -7.49 2.69 14.25
C ILE A 9 -6.83 2.78 12.91
N GLN A 10 -6.72 3.97 12.39
CA GLN A 10 -6.10 4.18 11.10
C GLN A 10 -4.87 5.03 11.26
N THR A 11 -3.86 4.70 10.48
CA THR A 11 -2.68 5.52 10.37
C THR A 11 -2.76 6.24 9.03
N ILE A 12 -2.63 7.55 9.08
CA ILE A 12 -2.72 8.36 7.88
C ILE A 12 -1.46 9.20 7.76
N ILE A 13 -0.79 9.11 6.63
CA ILE A 13 0.31 9.99 6.32
C ILE A 13 -0.23 11.05 5.38
N GLY A 14 -0.34 12.26 5.89
CA GLY A 14 -1.00 13.34 5.21
C GLY A 14 -0.28 13.78 3.96
N LYS A 15 -1.00 14.50 3.11
CA LYS A 15 -0.55 14.88 1.81
C LYS A 15 0.76 15.67 1.81
N ALA A 16 0.95 16.51 2.79
CA ALA A 16 2.15 17.32 2.87
C ALA A 16 3.23 16.71 3.75
N THR A 17 3.08 15.44 4.10
CA THR A 17 3.97 14.78 5.04
C THR A 17 4.88 13.80 4.32
N SER A 18 6.14 13.79 4.69
CA SER A 18 7.09 12.78 4.28
C SER A 18 7.53 12.01 5.49
N PHE A 19 7.51 10.69 5.39
CA PHE A 19 7.93 9.84 6.48
C PHE A 19 8.99 8.88 5.97
N ARG A 20 10.05 8.74 6.74
CA ARG A 20 11.11 7.80 6.42
C ARG A 20 11.32 6.90 7.60
N GLY A 21 11.27 5.60 7.39
CA GLY A 21 11.47 4.63 8.45
C GLY A 21 10.49 3.49 8.34
N THR A 22 10.24 2.82 9.47
CA THR A 22 9.40 1.65 9.50
C THR A 22 8.09 1.97 10.22
N ILE A 23 6.98 1.62 9.59
CA ILE A 23 5.67 1.75 10.20
C ILE A 23 5.08 0.38 10.35
N GLY A 24 4.62 0.06 11.55
CA GLY A 24 3.91 -1.18 11.79
C GLY A 24 2.55 -0.89 12.39
N SER A 25 1.56 -1.62 11.96
CA SER A 25 0.20 -1.43 12.44
C SER A 25 -0.59 -2.70 12.32
N THR A 26 -1.63 -2.86 13.12
CA THR A 26 -2.56 -3.95 12.95
C THR A 26 -3.83 -3.49 12.26
N GLU A 27 -3.92 -2.20 11.97
CA GLU A 27 -5.11 -1.62 11.37
C GLU A 27 -4.78 -1.03 10.01
N ASN A 28 -5.76 -0.41 9.41
CA ASN A 28 -5.59 0.14 8.08
C ASN A 28 -4.63 1.33 8.07
N ILE A 29 -3.89 1.44 6.99
CA ILE A 29 -2.96 2.55 6.80
C ILE A 29 -3.31 3.24 5.50
N GLN A 30 -3.36 4.55 5.53
CA GLN A 30 -3.62 5.35 4.35
C GLN A 30 -2.44 6.29 4.12
N ILE A 31 -1.93 6.29 2.91
CA ILE A 31 -0.79 7.12 2.53
C ILE A 31 -1.27 8.16 1.54
N ASP A 32 -1.36 9.40 1.98
CA ASP A 32 -1.66 10.53 1.09
C ASP A 32 -0.42 11.32 0.76
N GLY A 33 0.64 11.13 1.53
CA GLY A 33 1.91 11.80 1.33
C GLY A 33 2.96 10.83 0.87
N LYS A 34 4.17 11.00 1.38
CA LYS A 34 5.30 10.21 0.93
C LYS A 34 5.86 9.36 2.03
N HIS A 35 6.13 8.12 1.72
CA HIS A 35 6.73 7.19 2.68
C HIS A 35 7.90 6.49 2.04
N GLN A 36 9.02 6.45 2.76
CA GLN A 36 10.19 5.70 2.35
C GLN A 36 10.57 4.74 3.46
N GLY A 37 10.77 3.48 3.11
CA GLY A 37 11.18 2.47 4.08
C GLY A 37 10.21 1.32 4.10
N GLU A 38 9.99 0.77 5.29
CA GLU A 38 9.15 -0.41 5.45
C GLU A 38 7.80 -0.05 6.03
N LEU A 39 6.80 -0.78 5.59
CA LEU A 39 5.44 -0.55 5.98
C LEU A 39 4.78 -1.91 6.15
N VAL A 40 4.33 -2.21 7.35
CA VAL A 40 3.71 -3.50 7.64
C VAL A 40 2.39 -3.26 8.33
N THR A 41 1.34 -3.88 7.82
CA THR A 41 0.06 -3.83 8.49
C THR A 41 -0.65 -5.16 8.32
N LYS A 42 -1.46 -5.51 9.31
CA LYS A 42 -2.33 -6.66 9.20
C LYS A 42 -3.67 -6.29 8.61
N GLY A 43 -3.88 -5.03 8.34
CA GLY A 43 -5.10 -4.56 7.72
C GLY A 43 -4.87 -4.22 6.28
N ASN A 44 -5.57 -3.21 5.80
CA ASN A 44 -5.49 -2.77 4.42
C ASN A 44 -4.57 -1.58 4.29
N LEU A 45 -3.86 -1.53 3.17
CA LEU A 45 -3.03 -0.39 2.85
C LEU A 45 -3.65 0.32 1.65
N TYR A 46 -3.88 1.59 1.81
CA TYR A 46 -4.44 2.41 0.75
C TYR A 46 -3.45 3.52 0.42
N VAL A 47 -2.99 3.56 -0.83
CA VAL A 47 -2.13 4.63 -1.30
C VAL A 47 -2.98 5.50 -2.21
N SER A 48 -3.30 6.70 -1.75
CA SER A 48 -4.20 7.57 -2.50
C SER A 48 -3.49 8.16 -3.71
N GLU A 49 -4.21 8.94 -4.49
CA GLU A 49 -3.66 9.52 -5.71
C GLU A 49 -2.45 10.40 -5.46
N THR A 50 -2.39 11.01 -4.29
CA THR A 50 -1.25 11.85 -3.95
C THR A 50 -0.21 11.08 -3.16
N GLY A 51 -0.45 9.82 -2.88
CA GLY A 51 0.47 9.02 -2.09
C GLY A 51 1.61 8.47 -2.90
N GLU A 52 2.73 8.29 -2.24
CA GLU A 52 3.92 7.75 -2.87
C GLU A 52 4.65 6.89 -1.86
N VAL A 53 4.90 5.64 -2.22
CA VAL A 53 5.57 4.72 -1.31
C VAL A 53 6.79 4.16 -2.00
N GLU A 54 7.90 4.16 -1.28
CA GLU A 54 9.15 3.64 -1.79
C GLU A 54 9.74 2.70 -0.76
N GLY A 55 9.99 1.46 -1.14
CA GLY A 55 10.58 0.48 -0.24
C GLY A 55 9.78 -0.80 -0.21
N LYS A 56 9.49 -1.30 0.98
CA LYS A 56 8.79 -2.56 1.13
C LYS A 56 7.49 -2.36 1.87
N ALA A 57 6.46 -3.03 1.42
CA ALA A 57 5.17 -2.98 2.08
C ALA A 57 4.61 -4.39 2.23
N GLN A 58 3.94 -4.61 3.34
CA GLN A 58 3.29 -5.87 3.60
C GLN A 58 1.92 -5.56 4.19
N ALA A 59 0.90 -6.13 3.60
CA ALA A 59 -0.47 -5.85 4.02
C ALA A 59 -1.38 -7.01 3.67
N ASP A 60 -2.57 -7.02 4.25
CA ASP A 60 -3.56 -8.00 3.87
C ASP A 60 -4.10 -7.69 2.48
N ASN A 61 -4.44 -6.44 2.25
CA ASN A 61 -4.90 -5.98 0.95
C ASN A 61 -4.25 -4.65 0.66
N LEU A 62 -3.99 -4.40 -0.62
CA LEU A 62 -3.39 -3.14 -1.04
C LEU A 62 -4.23 -2.55 -2.15
N LEU A 63 -4.65 -1.31 -1.96
CA LEU A 63 -5.30 -0.54 -3.00
C LEU A 63 -4.37 0.60 -3.38
N LEU A 64 -3.96 0.62 -4.63
CA LEU A 64 -2.98 1.59 -5.09
C LEU A 64 -3.61 2.55 -6.08
N ALA A 65 -3.71 3.80 -5.68
CA ALA A 65 -4.18 4.88 -6.55
C ALA A 65 -3.04 5.85 -6.87
N GLY A 66 -1.93 5.74 -6.16
CA GLY A 66 -0.79 6.61 -6.35
C GLY A 66 0.40 5.84 -6.89
N VAL A 67 1.56 6.10 -6.35
CA VAL A 67 2.81 5.53 -6.86
C VAL A 67 3.42 4.61 -5.82
N PHE A 68 3.88 3.45 -6.27
CA PHE A 68 4.57 2.49 -5.43
C PHE A 68 5.82 2.02 -6.15
N HIS A 69 6.96 2.14 -5.47
CA HIS A 69 8.23 1.63 -5.98
C HIS A 69 8.82 0.68 -4.96
N GLY A 70 9.08 -0.54 -5.36
CA GLY A 70 9.76 -1.48 -4.49
C GLY A 70 9.04 -2.81 -4.44
N GLU A 71 8.94 -3.38 -3.24
CA GLU A 71 8.34 -4.69 -3.04
C GLU A 71 7.04 -4.59 -2.27
N ALA A 72 6.03 -5.27 -2.75
CA ALA A 72 4.77 -5.36 -2.04
C ALA A 72 4.44 -6.82 -1.81
N LYS A 73 4.09 -7.15 -0.58
CA LYS A 73 3.67 -8.49 -0.22
C LYS A 73 2.26 -8.39 0.33
N VAL A 74 1.32 -8.94 -0.39
CA VAL A 74 -0.08 -8.81 -0.08
C VAL A 74 -0.67 -10.19 0.11
N ASN A 75 -1.27 -10.43 1.26
CA ASN A 75 -1.85 -11.75 1.52
C ASN A 75 -3.09 -11.98 0.69
N GLY A 76 -3.88 -10.97 0.48
CA GLY A 76 -5.12 -11.07 -0.25
C GLY A 76 -5.03 -10.41 -1.62
N LYS A 77 -5.69 -9.29 -1.77
CA LYS A 77 -5.85 -8.66 -3.08
C LYS A 77 -4.99 -7.42 -3.24
N LEU A 78 -4.29 -7.36 -4.36
CA LEU A 78 -3.61 -6.15 -4.79
C LEU A 78 -4.42 -5.56 -5.94
N GLU A 79 -4.90 -4.35 -5.72
CA GLU A 79 -5.72 -3.68 -6.72
C GLU A 79 -5.06 -2.38 -7.10
N ILE A 80 -4.83 -2.18 -8.40
CA ILE A 80 -4.26 -0.94 -8.90
C ILE A 80 -5.33 -0.27 -9.73
N ILE A 81 -5.80 0.88 -9.26
CA ILE A 81 -6.85 1.58 -9.96
C ILE A 81 -6.24 2.53 -10.99
N THR A 82 -7.10 3.20 -11.74
CA THR A 82 -6.72 3.93 -12.94
C THR A 82 -5.52 4.86 -12.79
N THR A 83 -5.42 5.52 -11.65
CA THR A 83 -4.33 6.46 -11.41
C THR A 83 -3.11 5.82 -10.79
N GLY A 84 -3.14 4.52 -10.53
CA GLY A 84 -2.06 3.85 -9.82
C GLY A 84 -0.90 3.48 -10.71
N LYS A 85 0.29 3.52 -10.15
CA LYS A 85 1.50 3.08 -10.82
C LYS A 85 2.32 2.25 -9.87
N PHE A 86 2.68 1.05 -10.30
CA PHE A 86 3.48 0.15 -9.49
C PHE A 86 4.74 -0.20 -10.26
N GLN A 87 5.87 -0.10 -9.60
CA GLN A 87 7.14 -0.49 -10.19
C GLN A 87 7.92 -1.31 -9.19
N GLY A 88 8.27 -2.53 -9.56
CA GLY A 88 9.05 -3.41 -8.71
C GLY A 88 8.49 -4.80 -8.69
N GLU A 89 8.42 -5.39 -7.49
CA GLU A 89 7.96 -6.75 -7.33
C GLU A 89 6.73 -6.80 -6.45
N ALA A 90 5.79 -7.64 -6.83
CA ALA A 90 4.55 -7.78 -6.07
C ALA A 90 4.21 -9.24 -5.91
N GLU A 91 3.69 -9.56 -4.74
CA GLU A 91 3.22 -10.91 -4.44
C GLU A 91 1.81 -10.78 -3.84
N MET A 92 0.87 -11.54 -4.37
CA MET A 92 -0.52 -11.42 -3.93
C MET A 92 -1.29 -12.70 -4.27
N SER A 93 -2.47 -12.83 -3.70
CA SER A 93 -3.38 -13.91 -4.06
C SER A 93 -4.24 -13.52 -5.24
N ILE A 94 -4.78 -12.32 -5.21
CA ILE A 94 -5.65 -11.81 -6.28
C ILE A 94 -5.06 -10.52 -6.78
N PHE A 95 -4.98 -10.39 -8.09
CA PHE A 95 -4.39 -9.22 -8.70
C PHE A 95 -5.39 -8.58 -9.64
N VAL A 96 -5.73 -7.32 -9.38
CA VAL A 96 -6.68 -6.58 -10.19
C VAL A 96 -6.02 -5.29 -10.65
N VAL A 97 -6.06 -5.06 -11.96
CA VAL A 97 -5.51 -3.86 -12.54
C VAL A 97 -6.57 -3.22 -13.41
N GLU A 98 -6.93 -2.00 -13.08
CA GLU A 98 -7.92 -1.27 -13.86
C GLU A 98 -7.30 -0.69 -15.12
N GLU A 99 -8.14 -0.41 -16.06
CA GLU A 99 -7.72 0.22 -17.29
C GLU A 99 -7.06 1.56 -16.98
N GLY A 100 -5.91 1.80 -17.57
CA GLY A 100 -5.18 3.03 -17.30
C GLY A 100 -4.10 2.90 -16.25
N ALA A 101 -4.22 1.90 -15.38
CA ALA A 101 -3.22 1.68 -14.35
C ALA A 101 -1.94 1.12 -14.99
N ARG A 102 -0.83 1.29 -14.28
CA ARG A 102 0.45 0.84 -14.78
C ARG A 102 1.12 -0.09 -13.82
N PHE A 103 1.68 -1.15 -14.34
CA PHE A 103 2.47 -2.09 -13.57
C PHE A 103 3.73 -2.42 -14.35
N GLN A 104 4.87 -2.26 -13.69
CA GLN A 104 6.15 -2.58 -14.29
C GLN A 104 6.94 -3.43 -13.32
N GLY A 105 7.35 -4.61 -13.74
CA GLY A 105 8.14 -5.47 -12.89
C GLY A 105 7.59 -6.86 -12.84
N ASP A 106 7.80 -7.53 -11.71
CA ASP A 106 7.44 -8.92 -11.53
C ASP A 106 6.23 -9.05 -10.63
N CYS A 107 5.36 -9.96 -11.01
CA CYS A 107 4.16 -10.24 -10.25
C CYS A 107 4.16 -11.73 -9.94
N ARG A 108 3.97 -12.07 -8.68
CA ARG A 108 3.98 -13.46 -8.25
C ARG A 108 2.71 -13.73 -7.47
N GLN A 109 2.05 -14.81 -7.79
CA GLN A 109 0.83 -15.15 -7.10
C GLN A 109 1.13 -16.11 -5.98
N ASN A 110 0.60 -15.80 -4.80
CA ASN A 110 0.69 -16.68 -3.65
C ASN A 110 -0.19 -17.86 -3.87
N LYS A 111 0.25 -19.00 -3.43
CA LYS A 111 -0.61 -20.13 -3.42
C LYS A 111 -0.90 -20.53 -2.02
N LYS A 112 -2.12 -20.81 -1.74
CA LYS A 112 -2.47 -21.21 -0.40
C LYS A 112 -3.19 -22.50 -0.45
#